data_09b42490213f56e5ce842076a69645bb
#
_entry.id   09b42490213f56e5ce842076a69645bb
#
_cell.length_a   1.000
_cell.length_b   1.000
_cell.length_c   1.000
_cell.angle_alpha   90.00
_cell.angle_beta   90.00
_cell.angle_gamma   90.00
#
_symmetry.space_group_name_H-M   'P 1'
#
loop_
_entity.id
_entity.type
_entity.pdbx_description
1 polymer ?
#
loop_
_entity_poly.entity_id
_entity_poly.type
_entity_poly.pdbx_seq_one_letter_code
_entity_poly.pdbx_strand_id
1 'polypeptide(L)'
;YFEKKPHFIQSVPFAIDNLRQLLKEDYPEYPYLCTVLRELTNLSQFYDDIQKHTLKVKIVSFAYKKGIPNDPSGNGGGFVFDCRAINNPGKYERYNHFTGLDEPVIRFLEEDGEITRFLDHAYEIVDASVKRYMDRGFTNLMICFGCTGGQHRSVYSAQHMAEHIHSKFGVRVDLVHREQNIEQLFNSIL
;
A
#
# COMPACT_ATOMS: atom_id res chain seq x y z
N TYR A 1 12.05 2.66 -20.80
CA TYR A 1 13.25 1.91 -20.38
C TYR A 1 13.47 1.89 -18.85
N PHE A 2 12.54 2.47 -18.02
CA PHE A 2 12.70 2.61 -16.56
C PHE A 2 11.68 1.81 -15.73
N GLU A 3 10.80 1.00 -16.31
CA GLU A 3 9.73 0.28 -15.61
C GLU A 3 10.14 -1.02 -14.88
N LYS A 4 11.41 -1.41 -14.85
CA LYS A 4 11.88 -2.68 -14.25
C LYS A 4 12.72 -2.54 -12.97
N LYS A 5 12.80 -1.35 -12.34
CA LYS A 5 13.66 -1.13 -11.17
C LYS A 5 13.18 -1.68 -9.82
N PRO A 6 11.87 -1.82 -9.48
CA PRO A 6 11.47 -2.31 -8.16
C PRO A 6 11.99 -3.72 -7.84
N HIS A 7 12.05 -4.61 -8.84
CA HIS A 7 12.54 -5.98 -8.63
C HIS A 7 14.04 -6.08 -8.36
N PHE A 8 14.84 -5.13 -8.85
CA PHE A 8 16.28 -5.14 -8.64
C PHE A 8 16.65 -4.84 -7.18
N ILE A 9 15.98 -3.88 -6.55
CA ILE A 9 16.25 -3.47 -5.16
C ILE A 9 15.85 -4.58 -4.18
N GLN A 10 14.76 -5.31 -4.43
CA GLN A 10 14.34 -6.46 -3.60
C GLN A 10 15.28 -7.67 -3.71
N SER A 11 16.00 -7.81 -4.82
CA SER A 11 16.96 -8.89 -5.02
C SER A 11 18.34 -8.60 -4.44
N VAL A 12 18.66 -7.35 -4.10
CA VAL A 12 19.98 -6.95 -3.57
C VAL A 12 20.31 -7.62 -2.22
N PRO A 13 19.43 -7.65 -1.19
CA PRO A 13 19.70 -8.35 0.06
C PRO A 13 19.99 -9.84 -0.16
N PHE A 14 19.20 -10.51 -0.98
CA PHE A 14 19.39 -11.93 -1.31
C PHE A 14 20.72 -12.18 -2.05
N ALA A 15 21.10 -11.31 -2.98
CA ALA A 15 22.37 -11.37 -3.67
C ALA A 15 23.56 -11.12 -2.73
N ILE A 16 23.43 -10.19 -1.78
CA ILE A 16 24.45 -9.92 -0.74
C ILE A 16 24.64 -11.13 0.18
N ASP A 17 23.55 -11.76 0.63
CA ASP A 17 23.63 -12.93 1.50
C ASP A 17 24.23 -14.15 0.80
N ASN A 18 23.89 -14.36 -0.48
CA ASN A 18 24.52 -15.40 -1.29
C ASN A 18 26.02 -15.12 -1.52
N LEU A 19 26.40 -13.89 -1.82
CA LEU A 19 27.79 -13.50 -1.96
C LEU A 19 28.55 -13.63 -0.63
N ARG A 20 27.94 -13.28 0.50
CA ARG A 20 28.51 -13.50 1.84
C ARG A 20 28.72 -14.98 2.13
N GLN A 21 27.79 -15.86 1.73
CA GLN A 21 27.93 -17.29 1.88
C GLN A 21 29.08 -17.85 1.03
N LEU A 22 29.20 -17.39 -0.21
CA LEU A 22 30.28 -17.79 -1.11
C LEU A 22 31.67 -17.29 -0.65
N LEU A 23 31.72 -16.14 0.03
CA LEU A 23 32.97 -15.52 0.54
C LEU A 23 33.24 -15.82 2.03
N LYS A 24 32.42 -16.65 2.69
CA LYS A 24 32.60 -17.05 4.10
C LYS A 24 33.88 -17.88 4.38
N GLU A 25 34.45 -18.49 3.36
CA GLU A 25 35.71 -19.16 3.46
C GLU A 25 36.77 -18.21 2.92
N ASP A 26 37.53 -17.57 3.83
CA ASP A 26 38.73 -16.77 3.62
C ASP A 26 39.33 -16.82 2.20
N TYR A 27 38.86 -15.90 1.34
CA TYR A 27 39.56 -15.61 0.09
C TYR A 27 40.31 -14.28 0.22
N PRO A 28 41.44 -14.23 0.95
CA PRO A 28 42.29 -13.03 1.06
C PRO A 28 42.82 -12.59 -0.32
N GLU A 29 42.69 -13.45 -1.31
CA GLU A 29 43.16 -13.26 -2.68
C GLU A 29 42.28 -12.25 -3.49
N TYR A 30 41.08 -11.86 -2.96
CA TYR A 30 40.18 -10.96 -3.67
C TYR A 30 39.78 -9.74 -2.85
N PRO A 31 40.74 -8.87 -2.48
CA PRO A 31 40.44 -7.68 -1.66
C PRO A 31 39.41 -6.73 -2.31
N TYR A 32 39.34 -6.73 -3.63
CA TYR A 32 38.37 -5.93 -4.40
C TYR A 32 36.94 -6.46 -4.16
N LEU A 33 36.73 -7.78 -4.17
CA LEU A 33 35.40 -8.37 -3.91
C LEU A 33 34.94 -8.11 -2.47
N CYS A 34 35.84 -8.16 -1.50
CA CYS A 34 35.54 -7.81 -0.11
C CYS A 34 35.13 -6.33 0.02
N THR A 35 35.76 -5.44 -0.72
CA THR A 35 35.39 -4.02 -0.76
C THR A 35 34.01 -3.81 -1.37
N VAL A 36 33.73 -4.41 -2.51
CA VAL A 36 32.42 -4.35 -3.18
C VAL A 36 31.32 -4.87 -2.27
N LEU A 37 31.52 -5.99 -1.58
CA LEU A 37 30.56 -6.54 -0.63
C LEU A 37 30.28 -5.62 0.55
N ARG A 38 31.32 -4.98 1.08
CA ARG A 38 31.17 -4.02 2.18
C ARG A 38 30.35 -2.81 1.74
N GLU A 39 30.62 -2.26 0.54
CA GLU A 39 29.85 -1.13 -0.02
C GLU A 39 28.39 -1.52 -0.28
N LEU A 40 28.13 -2.71 -0.85
CA LEU A 40 26.77 -3.21 -1.07
C LEU A 40 26.03 -3.42 0.26
N THR A 41 26.75 -3.90 1.29
CA THR A 41 26.19 -4.07 2.64
C THR A 41 25.81 -2.73 3.26
N ASN A 42 26.69 -1.73 3.16
CA ASN A 42 26.44 -0.38 3.66
C ASN A 42 25.22 0.26 2.94
N LEU A 43 25.13 0.10 1.62
CA LEU A 43 23.98 0.57 0.84
C LEU A 43 22.69 -0.13 1.24
N SER A 44 22.72 -1.44 1.49
CA SER A 44 21.56 -2.19 1.97
C SER A 44 21.10 -1.70 3.34
N GLN A 45 22.04 -1.51 4.28
CA GLN A 45 21.71 -0.99 5.61
C GLN A 45 21.15 0.44 5.54
N PHE A 46 21.74 1.30 4.73
CA PHE A 46 21.25 2.66 4.51
C PHE A 46 19.83 2.66 3.92
N TYR A 47 19.56 1.77 2.95
CA TYR A 47 18.23 1.60 2.38
C TYR A 47 17.22 1.13 3.44
N ASP A 48 17.59 0.12 4.25
CA ASP A 48 16.74 -0.39 5.33
C ASP A 48 16.44 0.68 6.38
N ASP A 49 17.41 1.53 6.69
CA ASP A 49 17.23 2.64 7.64
C ASP A 49 16.30 3.73 7.06
N ILE A 50 16.42 4.06 5.77
CA ILE A 50 15.47 4.95 5.09
C ILE A 50 14.07 4.36 5.15
N GLN A 51 13.90 3.07 4.83
CA GLN A 51 12.59 2.42 4.83
C GLN A 51 11.95 2.39 6.23
N LYS A 52 12.73 2.24 7.30
CA LYS A 52 12.23 2.30 8.68
C LYS A 52 11.68 3.67 9.07
N HIS A 53 12.23 4.75 8.49
CA HIS A 53 11.86 6.13 8.81
C HIS A 53 10.89 6.73 7.78
N THR A 54 10.51 5.98 6.75
CA THR A 54 9.56 6.42 5.72
C THR A 54 8.13 6.09 6.13
N LEU A 55 7.19 6.99 5.86
CA LEU A 55 5.77 6.76 6.12
C LEU A 55 5.27 5.55 5.34
N LYS A 56 4.65 4.63 6.06
CA LYS A 56 3.89 3.49 5.53
C LYS A 56 2.41 3.76 5.70
N VAL A 57 1.66 3.72 4.62
CA VAL A 57 0.20 3.88 4.64
C VAL A 57 -0.45 2.51 4.46
N LYS A 58 -1.21 2.07 5.47
CA LYS A 58 -2.00 0.85 5.38
C LYS A 58 -3.43 1.19 5.00
N ILE A 59 -3.92 0.64 3.89
CA ILE A 59 -5.29 0.86 3.42
C ILE A 59 -6.06 -0.44 3.48
N VAL A 60 -7.26 -0.42 4.08
CA VAL A 60 -8.07 -1.62 4.26
C VAL A 60 -9.49 -1.38 3.78
N SER A 61 -9.97 -2.21 2.85
CA SER A 61 -11.41 -2.31 2.59
C SER A 61 -12.04 -3.37 3.50
N PHE A 62 -13.22 -3.07 4.07
CA PHE A 62 -13.86 -3.95 5.04
C PHE A 62 -15.38 -3.94 5.01
N ALA A 63 -15.99 -4.99 5.59
CA ALA A 63 -17.42 -5.09 5.86
C ALA A 63 -17.75 -4.61 7.27
N TYR A 64 -18.65 -3.64 7.42
CA TYR A 64 -19.14 -3.23 8.75
C TYR A 64 -19.75 -4.39 9.56
N LYS A 65 -20.36 -5.39 8.86
CA LYS A 65 -20.88 -6.60 9.50
C LYS A 65 -19.82 -7.41 10.27
N LYS A 66 -18.52 -7.28 9.88
CA LYS A 66 -17.40 -7.97 10.51
C LYS A 66 -16.55 -7.07 11.42
N GLY A 67 -17.01 -5.84 11.64
CA GLY A 67 -16.33 -4.87 12.48
C GLY A 67 -15.22 -4.09 11.78
N ILE A 68 -14.86 -2.96 12.37
CA ILE A 68 -13.78 -2.08 11.91
C ILE A 68 -12.44 -2.78 12.13
N PRO A 69 -11.50 -2.74 11.17
CA PRO A 69 -10.16 -3.30 11.34
C PRO A 69 -9.39 -2.59 12.46
N ASN A 70 -8.61 -3.37 13.22
CA ASN A 70 -7.68 -2.81 14.20
C ASN A 70 -6.40 -2.32 13.54
N ASP A 71 -5.83 -1.23 14.07
CA ASP A 71 -4.51 -0.76 13.66
C ASP A 71 -3.41 -1.58 14.36
N PRO A 72 -2.60 -2.35 13.60
CA PRO A 72 -1.53 -3.16 14.17
C PRO A 72 -0.27 -2.35 14.52
N SER A 73 -0.20 -1.07 14.10
CA SER A 73 0.98 -0.23 14.35
C SER A 73 1.13 0.23 15.80
N GLY A 74 0.06 0.12 16.60
CA GLY A 74 0.00 0.64 17.96
C GLY A 74 -0.27 2.15 18.05
N ASN A 75 -0.43 2.85 16.91
CA ASN A 75 -0.72 4.30 16.88
C ASN A 75 -2.19 4.65 17.17
N GLY A 76 -3.04 3.64 17.31
CA GLY A 76 -4.44 3.84 17.71
C GLY A 76 -5.39 4.21 16.56
N GLY A 77 -5.04 3.99 15.31
CA GLY A 77 -5.95 4.13 14.17
C GLY A 77 -5.54 5.17 13.14
N GLY A 78 -6.54 5.82 12.56
CA GLY A 78 -6.41 6.76 11.45
C GLY A 78 -7.79 7.11 10.91
N PHE A 79 -8.01 6.99 9.61
CA PHE A 79 -9.29 7.30 8.98
C PHE A 79 -10.17 6.05 8.82
N VAL A 80 -11.46 6.23 9.07
CA VAL A 80 -12.49 5.23 8.74
C VAL A 80 -13.58 5.93 7.93
N PHE A 81 -13.60 5.69 6.63
CA PHE A 81 -14.59 6.25 5.70
C PHE A 81 -15.75 5.28 5.51
N ASP A 82 -16.97 5.78 5.66
CA ASP A 82 -18.20 5.03 5.47
C ASP A 82 -18.74 5.20 4.06
N CYS A 83 -18.61 4.16 3.23
CA CYS A 83 -19.10 4.16 1.85
C CYS A 83 -20.57 3.75 1.72
N ARG A 84 -21.33 3.57 2.82
CA ARG A 84 -22.70 3.05 2.77
C ARG A 84 -23.70 4.04 2.19
N ALA A 85 -23.41 5.34 2.24
CA ALA A 85 -24.25 6.37 1.63
C ALA A 85 -24.25 6.34 0.09
N ILE A 86 -23.17 5.83 -0.53
CA ILE A 86 -22.99 5.72 -1.97
C ILE A 86 -23.94 4.66 -2.54
N ASN A 87 -24.40 4.85 -3.78
CA ASN A 87 -25.26 3.92 -4.49
C ASN A 87 -24.72 2.48 -4.46
N ASN A 88 -25.60 1.50 -4.23
CA ASN A 88 -25.17 0.15 -3.87
C ASN A 88 -25.37 -0.87 -5.01
N PRO A 89 -24.30 -1.33 -5.69
CA PRO A 89 -24.41 -2.39 -6.70
C PRO A 89 -25.03 -3.68 -6.16
N GLY A 90 -24.76 -4.01 -4.88
CA GLY A 90 -25.28 -5.23 -4.25
C GLY A 90 -26.80 -5.30 -4.08
N LYS A 91 -27.56 -4.29 -4.51
CA LYS A 91 -29.04 -4.36 -4.68
C LYS A 91 -29.45 -5.13 -5.93
N TYR A 92 -28.54 -5.37 -6.85
CA TYR A 92 -28.82 -5.95 -8.16
C TYR A 92 -28.09 -7.29 -8.28
N GLU A 93 -28.84 -8.36 -8.52
CA GLU A 93 -28.32 -9.72 -8.60
C GLU A 93 -27.18 -9.89 -9.61
N ARG A 94 -27.24 -9.14 -10.71
CA ARG A 94 -26.21 -9.15 -11.77
C ARG A 94 -24.81 -8.78 -11.28
N TYR A 95 -24.66 -8.12 -10.10
CA TYR A 95 -23.36 -7.72 -9.54
C TYR A 95 -22.90 -8.59 -8.36
N ASN A 96 -23.68 -9.59 -7.95
CA ASN A 96 -23.37 -10.39 -6.75
C ASN A 96 -22.04 -11.17 -6.83
N HIS A 97 -21.61 -11.51 -8.05
CA HIS A 97 -20.38 -12.26 -8.30
C HIS A 97 -19.16 -11.37 -8.60
N PHE A 98 -19.37 -10.08 -8.70
CA PHE A 98 -18.31 -9.09 -8.98
C PHE A 98 -17.90 -8.35 -7.71
N THR A 99 -16.71 -7.76 -7.75
CA THR A 99 -16.16 -6.91 -6.70
C THR A 99 -16.02 -5.46 -7.18
N GLY A 100 -15.55 -4.57 -6.32
CA GLY A 100 -15.21 -3.20 -6.72
C GLY A 100 -14.01 -3.07 -7.66
N LEU A 101 -13.34 -4.18 -8.00
CA LEU A 101 -12.24 -4.22 -8.97
C LEU A 101 -12.70 -4.63 -10.37
N ASP A 102 -13.95 -5.09 -10.51
CA ASP A 102 -14.46 -5.60 -11.76
C ASP A 102 -15.17 -4.50 -12.56
N GLU A 103 -14.89 -4.44 -13.85
CA GLU A 103 -15.38 -3.41 -14.78
C GLU A 103 -16.90 -3.14 -14.73
N PRO A 104 -17.79 -4.16 -14.63
CA PRO A 104 -19.22 -3.90 -14.53
C PRO A 104 -19.63 -3.13 -13.27
N VAL A 105 -18.93 -3.35 -12.15
CA VAL A 105 -19.17 -2.66 -10.88
C VAL A 105 -18.53 -1.27 -10.90
N ILE A 106 -17.35 -1.13 -11.47
CA ILE A 106 -16.65 0.15 -11.64
C ILE A 106 -17.57 1.12 -12.40
N ARG A 107 -18.06 0.72 -13.59
CA ARG A 107 -18.99 1.56 -14.40
C ARG A 107 -20.24 1.95 -13.65
N PHE A 108 -20.86 1.01 -12.91
CA PHE A 108 -22.05 1.31 -12.12
C PHE A 108 -21.77 2.36 -11.03
N LEU A 109 -20.61 2.26 -10.36
CA LEU A 109 -20.24 3.17 -9.27
C LEU A 109 -19.89 4.58 -9.78
N GLU A 110 -19.37 4.68 -10.99
CA GLU A 110 -18.97 5.94 -11.61
C GLU A 110 -20.12 6.67 -12.32
N GLU A 111 -21.19 5.94 -12.71
CA GLU A 111 -22.25 6.43 -13.59
C GLU A 111 -22.94 7.71 -13.06
N ASP A 112 -23.18 7.82 -11.76
CA ASP A 112 -23.84 8.98 -11.12
C ASP A 112 -22.86 9.97 -10.49
N GLY A 113 -21.56 9.66 -10.49
CA GLY A 113 -20.48 10.48 -9.93
C GLY A 113 -20.49 10.59 -8.40
N GLU A 114 -21.34 9.84 -7.68
CA GLU A 114 -21.37 9.88 -6.21
C GLU A 114 -20.07 9.39 -5.60
N ILE A 115 -19.53 8.25 -6.09
CA ILE A 115 -18.30 7.68 -5.56
C ILE A 115 -17.08 8.54 -5.89
N THR A 116 -17.07 9.17 -7.06
CA THR A 116 -15.99 10.08 -7.47
C THR A 116 -15.95 11.30 -6.56
N ARG A 117 -17.09 11.98 -6.34
CA ARG A 117 -17.15 13.11 -5.41
C ARG A 117 -16.77 12.73 -3.98
N PHE A 118 -17.19 11.55 -3.52
CA PHE A 118 -16.81 11.04 -2.21
C PHE A 118 -15.29 10.88 -2.10
N LEU A 119 -14.65 10.30 -3.12
CA LEU A 119 -13.20 10.13 -3.16
C LEU A 119 -12.47 11.46 -3.25
N ASP A 120 -12.94 12.42 -4.03
CA ASP A 120 -12.34 13.75 -4.12
C ASP A 120 -12.22 14.41 -2.74
N HIS A 121 -13.30 14.39 -1.95
CA HIS A 121 -13.27 14.89 -0.57
C HIS A 121 -12.39 14.06 0.36
N ALA A 122 -12.39 12.75 0.21
CA ALA A 122 -11.50 11.87 0.99
C ALA A 122 -10.03 12.13 0.67
N TYR A 123 -9.69 12.35 -0.61
CA TYR A 123 -8.33 12.69 -1.05
C TYR A 123 -7.85 14.00 -0.40
N GLU A 124 -8.66 15.06 -0.40
CA GLU A 124 -8.28 16.34 0.21
C GLU A 124 -7.91 16.19 1.68
N ILE A 125 -8.72 15.45 2.45
CA ILE A 125 -8.49 15.24 3.89
C ILE A 125 -7.25 14.37 4.12
N VAL A 126 -7.12 13.28 3.37
CA VAL A 126 -6.03 12.32 3.52
C VAL A 126 -4.69 12.92 3.08
N ASP A 127 -4.67 13.62 1.96
CA ASP A 127 -3.47 14.27 1.42
C ASP A 127 -2.83 15.24 2.41
N ALA A 128 -3.67 16.07 3.06
CA ALA A 128 -3.21 16.98 4.09
C ALA A 128 -2.53 16.23 5.26
N SER A 129 -3.09 15.08 5.63
CA SER A 129 -2.54 14.25 6.70
C SER A 129 -1.27 13.51 6.29
N VAL A 130 -1.25 12.90 5.10
CA VAL A 130 -0.05 12.21 4.57
C VAL A 130 1.12 13.18 4.50
N LYS A 131 0.92 14.37 3.89
CA LYS A 131 1.93 15.41 3.82
C LYS A 131 2.46 15.78 5.21
N ARG A 132 1.55 16.01 6.16
CA ARG A 132 1.94 16.41 7.52
C ARG A 132 2.66 15.30 8.28
N TYR A 133 2.28 14.03 8.05
CA TYR A 133 2.95 12.89 8.65
C TYR A 133 4.38 12.73 8.10
N MET A 134 4.56 12.90 6.78
CA MET A 134 5.89 12.91 6.17
C MET A 134 6.76 14.03 6.75
N ASP A 135 6.26 15.27 6.83
CA ASP A 135 6.97 16.43 7.38
C ASP A 135 7.40 16.22 8.84
N ARG A 136 6.64 15.41 9.60
CA ARG A 136 6.91 15.13 11.01
C ARG A 136 7.69 13.85 11.27
N GLY A 137 8.02 13.09 10.23
CA GLY A 137 8.70 11.81 10.34
C GLY A 137 7.86 10.71 11.00
N PHE A 138 6.51 10.75 10.86
CA PHE A 138 5.65 9.66 11.28
C PHE A 138 5.80 8.48 10.33
N THR A 139 5.75 7.27 10.89
CA THR A 139 6.07 6.04 10.14
C THR A 139 4.86 5.21 9.75
N ASN A 140 3.68 5.49 10.32
CA ASN A 140 2.48 4.71 10.04
C ASN A 140 1.23 5.59 9.97
N LEU A 141 0.36 5.29 8.99
CA LEU A 141 -0.99 5.85 8.87
C LEU A 141 -1.91 4.73 8.39
N MET A 142 -3.08 4.56 9.05
CA MET A 142 -4.08 3.60 8.62
C MET A 142 -5.31 4.30 8.04
N ILE A 143 -5.84 3.79 6.92
CA ILE A 143 -7.02 4.32 6.25
C ILE A 143 -7.94 3.14 5.94
N CYS A 144 -9.18 3.21 6.41
CA CYS A 144 -10.15 2.16 6.21
C CYS A 144 -11.35 2.66 5.40
N PHE A 145 -11.81 1.86 4.45
CA PHE A 145 -13.04 2.08 3.71
C PHE A 145 -14.03 0.97 4.02
N GLY A 146 -15.20 1.31 4.57
CA GLY A 146 -16.21 0.35 4.96
C GLY A 146 -17.48 0.45 4.15
N CYS A 147 -18.03 -0.70 3.72
CA CYS A 147 -19.40 -0.78 3.25
C CYS A 147 -20.13 -1.94 3.92
N THR A 148 -21.39 -2.21 3.60
CA THR A 148 -22.18 -3.25 4.30
C THR A 148 -21.54 -4.62 4.21
N GLY A 149 -21.19 -5.07 2.99
CA GLY A 149 -20.63 -6.40 2.70
C GLY A 149 -19.13 -6.44 2.42
N GLY A 150 -18.45 -5.27 2.32
CA GLY A 150 -17.03 -5.22 2.04
C GLY A 150 -16.62 -5.68 0.63
N GLN A 151 -17.57 -5.68 -0.34
CA GLN A 151 -17.35 -6.30 -1.65
C GLN A 151 -17.21 -5.31 -2.80
N HIS A 152 -17.98 -4.22 -2.83
CA HIS A 152 -18.05 -3.29 -3.97
C HIS A 152 -17.46 -1.92 -3.64
N ARG A 153 -18.27 -1.03 -3.01
CA ARG A 153 -17.94 0.38 -2.73
C ARG A 153 -16.65 0.57 -1.95
N SER A 154 -16.47 -0.21 -0.88
CA SER A 154 -15.25 -0.14 -0.06
C SER A 154 -14.01 -0.64 -0.78
N VAL A 155 -14.16 -1.67 -1.63
CA VAL A 155 -13.05 -2.22 -2.43
C VAL A 155 -12.61 -1.20 -3.46
N TYR A 156 -13.54 -0.66 -4.25
CA TYR A 156 -13.28 0.42 -5.20
C TYR A 156 -12.58 1.61 -4.53
N SER A 157 -13.16 2.12 -3.44
CA SER A 157 -12.61 3.29 -2.76
C SER A 157 -11.21 3.07 -2.19
N ALA A 158 -10.95 1.89 -1.61
CA ALA A 158 -9.65 1.54 -1.06
C ALA A 158 -8.58 1.40 -2.15
N GLN A 159 -8.93 0.79 -3.29
CA GLN A 159 -8.04 0.66 -4.44
C GLN A 159 -7.61 2.02 -4.97
N HIS A 160 -8.58 2.89 -5.27
CA HIS A 160 -8.30 4.23 -5.80
C HIS A 160 -7.53 5.12 -4.82
N MET A 161 -7.80 5.01 -3.51
CA MET A 161 -7.00 5.72 -2.50
C MET A 161 -5.56 5.23 -2.47
N ALA A 162 -5.33 3.92 -2.60
CA ALA A 162 -3.97 3.36 -2.61
C ALA A 162 -3.15 3.84 -3.80
N GLU A 163 -3.74 3.80 -4.98
CA GLU A 163 -3.15 4.29 -6.21
C GLU A 163 -2.86 5.80 -6.15
N HIS A 164 -3.82 6.58 -5.64
CA HIS A 164 -3.69 8.03 -5.46
C HIS A 164 -2.53 8.38 -4.54
N ILE A 165 -2.47 7.81 -3.33
CA ILE A 165 -1.41 8.10 -2.36
C ILE A 165 -0.05 7.68 -2.88
N HIS A 166 0.05 6.49 -3.45
CA HIS A 166 1.32 6.01 -4.00
C HIS A 166 1.81 6.90 -5.15
N SER A 167 0.93 7.22 -6.10
CA SER A 167 1.27 8.08 -7.25
C SER A 167 1.67 9.50 -6.84
N LYS A 168 0.97 10.08 -5.84
CA LYS A 168 1.15 11.47 -5.44
C LYS A 168 2.33 11.68 -4.51
N PHE A 169 2.58 10.78 -3.58
CA PHE A 169 3.55 10.95 -2.51
C PHE A 169 4.75 10.00 -2.60
N GLY A 170 4.70 8.97 -3.45
CA GLY A 170 5.78 7.99 -3.59
C GLY A 170 6.02 7.13 -2.34
N VAL A 171 5.13 7.19 -1.34
CA VAL A 171 5.26 6.41 -0.11
C VAL A 171 4.84 4.96 -0.31
N ARG A 172 5.32 4.10 0.59
CA ARG A 172 4.86 2.70 0.63
C ARG A 172 3.39 2.63 1.03
N VAL A 173 2.60 1.87 0.25
CA VAL A 173 1.19 1.59 0.56
C VAL A 173 0.96 0.09 0.63
N ASP A 174 0.45 -0.38 1.77
CA ASP A 174 0.02 -1.76 1.99
C ASP A 174 -1.52 -1.79 1.87
N LEU A 175 -2.05 -2.26 0.74
CA LEU A 175 -3.48 -2.36 0.50
C LEU A 175 -3.99 -3.76 0.81
N VAL A 176 -5.09 -3.83 1.58
CA VAL A 176 -5.73 -5.09 1.95
C VAL A 176 -7.23 -5.03 1.66
N HIS A 177 -7.72 -5.87 0.77
CA HIS A 177 -9.16 -6.12 0.61
C HIS A 177 -9.55 -7.32 1.47
N ARG A 178 -9.93 -7.02 2.73
CA ARG A 178 -10.10 -8.02 3.79
C ARG A 178 -11.07 -9.15 3.42
N GLU A 179 -12.18 -8.80 2.78
CA GLU A 179 -13.24 -9.78 2.49
C GLU A 179 -12.96 -10.62 1.21
N GLN A 180 -12.03 -10.18 0.38
CA GLN A 180 -11.58 -10.87 -0.83
C GLN A 180 -10.28 -11.66 -0.61
N ASN A 181 -9.61 -11.48 0.54
CA ASN A 181 -8.28 -12.03 0.82
C ASN A 181 -7.24 -11.59 -0.24
N ILE A 182 -7.34 -10.33 -0.68
CA ILE A 182 -6.40 -9.74 -1.63
C ILE A 182 -5.50 -8.76 -0.88
N GLU A 183 -4.20 -8.92 -1.06
CA GLU A 183 -3.18 -8.01 -0.55
C GLU A 183 -2.34 -7.49 -1.71
N GLN A 184 -2.09 -6.20 -1.75
CA GLN A 184 -1.25 -5.53 -2.75
C GLN A 184 -0.24 -4.64 -2.05
N LEU A 185 0.99 -4.65 -2.54
CA LEU A 185 2.07 -3.82 -2.03
C LEU A 185 2.53 -2.84 -3.10
N PHE A 186 2.41 -1.56 -2.80
CA PHE A 186 3.00 -0.47 -3.57
C PHE A 186 4.27 -0.02 -2.84
N ASN A 187 5.43 -0.35 -3.41
CA ASN A 187 6.71 -0.03 -2.79
C ASN A 187 7.01 1.47 -2.90
N SER A 188 7.73 2.02 -1.93
CA SER A 188 8.21 3.40 -2.00
C SER A 188 9.01 3.64 -3.29
N ILE A 189 8.81 4.80 -3.90
CA ILE A 189 9.54 5.25 -5.11
C ILE A 189 10.79 6.07 -4.73
N LEU A 190 10.91 6.41 -3.44
CA LEU A 190 12.00 7.24 -2.87
C LEU A 190 13.23 6.39 -2.58
#